data_bb6534b85f0b08beacb81111461c9382
#
_entry.id   bb6534b85f0b08beacb81111461c9382
#
_cell.length_a   1.000
_cell.length_b   1.000
_cell.length_c   1.000
_cell.angle_alpha   90.00
_cell.angle_beta   90.00
_cell.angle_gamma   90.00
#
_symmetry.space_group_name_H-M   'P 1'
#
loop_
_entity.id
_entity.type
_entity.pdbx_description
1 polymer ?
#
loop_
_entity_poly.entity_id
_entity_poly.type
_entity_poly.pdbx_seq_one_letter_code
_entity_poly.pdbx_strand_id
1 'polypeptide(L)'
;MFLKYSESKFDKFGYYLLGSLVIIIFNFIGQIPLTIVFASSLIESNIQINPEANPMDLLKAIPSNLRLFLMLFPFAFSFIGVWLVSNKIHERSITSYFTSRNKLDFKRIFFSFSLWALAMIFFILFDLYVNPENYEINFQPIPFLILFLISLIFMPIAT
;
A
#
# COMPACT_ATOMS: atom_id res chain seq x y z
N MET A 1 -14.72 2.08 28.83
CA MET A 1 -15.25 1.55 27.55
C MET A 1 -14.20 0.80 26.73
N PHE A 2 -12.91 1.12 26.81
CA PHE A 2 -11.82 0.39 26.16
C PHE A 2 -11.65 -1.05 26.68
N LEU A 3 -11.85 -1.29 27.97
CA LEU A 3 -11.68 -2.59 28.61
C LEU A 3 -12.73 -3.65 28.21
N LYS A 4 -13.88 -3.24 27.66
CA LYS A 4 -14.95 -4.16 27.27
C LYS A 4 -14.63 -5.00 26.02
N TYR A 5 -13.59 -4.63 25.26
CA TYR A 5 -13.10 -5.36 24.07
C TYR A 5 -11.89 -6.28 24.38
N SER A 6 -11.34 -6.19 25.62
CA SER A 6 -10.14 -6.96 25.99
C SER A 6 -10.43 -8.37 26.47
N GLU A 7 -11.70 -8.73 26.68
CA GLU A 7 -12.10 -10.05 27.21
C GLU A 7 -12.77 -10.94 26.15
N SER A 8 -12.37 -10.86 24.89
CA SER A 8 -12.88 -11.82 23.91
C SER A 8 -12.18 -13.19 24.08
N LYS A 9 -12.94 -14.25 23.90
CA LYS A 9 -12.45 -15.65 23.95
C LYS A 9 -11.23 -15.90 23.04
N PHE A 10 -10.97 -15.00 22.12
CA PHE A 10 -9.95 -15.07 21.06
C PHE A 10 -8.76 -14.10 21.26
N ASP A 11 -8.63 -13.46 22.43
CA ASP A 11 -7.52 -12.56 22.76
C ASP A 11 -6.25 -13.31 23.26
N LYS A 12 -6.15 -14.61 22.99
CA LYS A 12 -4.94 -15.37 23.28
C LYS A 12 -3.86 -15.07 22.23
N PHE A 13 -2.62 -14.96 22.66
CA PHE A 13 -1.44 -14.69 21.81
C PHE A 13 -1.39 -15.58 20.55
N GLY A 14 -1.78 -16.85 20.65
CA GLY A 14 -1.81 -17.78 19.52
C GLY A 14 -2.73 -17.35 18.37
N TYR A 15 -3.86 -16.69 18.64
CA TYR A 15 -4.76 -16.19 17.60
C TYR A 15 -4.17 -14.98 16.86
N TYR A 16 -3.41 -14.12 17.55
CA TYR A 16 -2.69 -13.02 16.92
C TYR A 16 -1.56 -13.54 16.04
N LEU A 17 -0.82 -14.55 16.49
CA LEU A 17 0.21 -15.19 15.68
C LEU A 17 -0.38 -15.84 14.41
N LEU A 18 -1.49 -16.56 14.55
CA LEU A 18 -2.19 -17.17 13.42
C LEU A 18 -2.74 -16.08 12.46
N GLY A 19 -3.29 -15.01 13.01
CA GLY A 19 -3.76 -13.87 12.23
C GLY A 19 -2.65 -13.22 11.42
N SER A 20 -1.49 -12.96 12.03
CA SER A 20 -0.35 -12.37 11.32
C SER A 20 0.18 -13.30 10.21
N LEU A 21 0.21 -14.61 10.45
CA LEU A 21 0.61 -15.59 9.45
C LEU A 21 -0.35 -15.58 8.24
N VAL A 22 -1.65 -15.52 8.47
CA VAL A 22 -2.65 -15.40 7.40
C VAL A 22 -2.41 -14.13 6.57
N ILE A 23 -2.19 -12.97 7.22
CA ILE A 23 -1.92 -11.71 6.52
C ILE A 23 -0.66 -11.81 5.65
N ILE A 24 0.41 -12.41 6.18
CA ILE A 24 1.66 -12.62 5.46
C ILE A 24 1.44 -13.51 4.22
N ILE A 25 0.67 -14.60 4.36
CA ILE A 25 0.34 -15.48 3.22
C ILE A 25 -0.41 -14.69 2.15
N PHE A 26 -1.41 -13.89 2.51
CA PHE A 26 -2.13 -13.05 1.56
C PHE A 26 -1.21 -12.04 0.88
N ASN A 27 -0.27 -11.45 1.60
CA ASN A 27 0.72 -10.56 1.01
C ASN A 27 1.58 -11.27 -0.04
N PHE A 28 2.09 -12.46 0.26
CA PHE A 28 2.86 -13.26 -0.70
C PHE A 28 2.05 -13.64 -1.94
N ILE A 29 0.78 -14.04 -1.77
CA ILE A 29 -0.12 -14.31 -2.90
C ILE A 29 -0.28 -13.05 -3.76
N GLY A 30 -0.43 -11.89 -3.14
CA GLY A 30 -0.51 -10.61 -3.83
C GLY A 30 0.76 -10.22 -4.61
N GLN A 31 1.94 -10.73 -4.23
CA GLN A 31 3.21 -10.48 -4.93
C GLN A 31 3.39 -11.34 -6.20
N ILE A 32 2.63 -12.43 -6.35
CA ILE A 32 2.76 -13.35 -7.49
C ILE A 32 2.64 -12.63 -8.85
N PRO A 33 1.63 -11.75 -9.09
CA PRO A 33 1.51 -11.06 -10.37
C PRO A 33 2.73 -10.17 -10.69
N LEU A 34 3.27 -9.45 -9.70
CA LEU A 34 4.49 -8.65 -9.88
C LEU A 34 5.67 -9.53 -10.28
N THR A 35 5.86 -10.66 -9.58
CA THR A 35 6.97 -11.59 -9.86
C THR A 35 6.89 -12.18 -11.27
N ILE A 36 5.68 -12.55 -11.71
CA ILE A 36 5.47 -13.11 -13.08
C ILE A 36 5.78 -12.04 -14.13
N VAL A 37 5.20 -10.85 -14.01
CA VAL A 37 5.41 -9.76 -14.97
C VAL A 37 6.87 -9.31 -14.98
N PHE A 38 7.51 -9.26 -13.83
CA PHE A 38 8.92 -8.92 -13.73
C PHE A 38 9.80 -9.95 -14.44
N ALA A 39 9.59 -11.24 -14.19
CA ALA A 39 10.34 -12.31 -14.84
C ALA A 39 10.14 -12.30 -16.37
N SER A 40 8.90 -12.12 -16.86
CA SER A 40 8.64 -12.04 -18.30
C SER A 40 9.31 -10.82 -18.94
N SER A 41 9.28 -9.66 -18.28
CA SER A 41 9.92 -8.43 -18.80
C SER A 41 11.44 -8.56 -18.89
N LEU A 42 12.09 -9.28 -17.98
CA LEU A 42 13.54 -9.54 -18.05
C LEU A 42 13.89 -10.47 -19.22
N ILE A 43 13.07 -11.48 -19.47
CA ILE A 43 13.27 -12.42 -20.60
C ILE A 43 13.10 -11.67 -21.92
N GLU A 44 12.04 -10.89 -22.08
CA GLU A 44 11.76 -10.12 -23.31
C GLU A 44 12.82 -9.07 -23.62
N SER A 45 13.34 -8.39 -22.59
CA SER A 45 14.35 -7.34 -22.76
C SER A 45 15.78 -7.87 -22.90
N ASN A 46 16.01 -9.18 -22.82
CA ASN A 46 17.35 -9.80 -22.81
C ASN A 46 18.31 -9.16 -21.79
N ILE A 47 17.78 -8.60 -20.72
CA ILE A 47 18.59 -7.99 -19.66
C ILE A 47 19.26 -9.12 -18.87
N GLN A 48 20.60 -9.19 -18.95
CA GLN A 48 21.36 -10.06 -18.06
C GLN A 48 21.25 -9.52 -16.64
N ILE A 49 20.80 -10.37 -15.72
CA ILE A 49 20.71 -10.02 -14.29
C ILE A 49 22.15 -9.89 -13.78
N ASN A 50 22.62 -8.66 -13.66
CA ASN A 50 23.84 -8.39 -12.91
C ASN A 50 23.50 -8.46 -11.41
N PRO A 51 24.16 -9.32 -10.61
CA PRO A 51 23.93 -9.40 -9.16
C PRO A 51 24.15 -8.08 -8.41
N GLU A 52 24.95 -7.17 -8.99
CA GLU A 52 25.21 -5.83 -8.42
C GLU A 52 24.20 -4.77 -8.88
N ALA A 53 23.29 -5.09 -9.81
CA ALA A 53 22.29 -4.15 -10.27
C ALA A 53 21.28 -3.84 -9.16
N ASN A 54 20.94 -2.55 -9.04
CA ASN A 54 19.88 -2.15 -8.11
C ASN A 54 18.54 -2.78 -8.57
N PRO A 55 17.84 -3.53 -7.68
CA PRO A 55 16.54 -4.13 -8.01
C PRO A 55 15.51 -3.15 -8.56
N MET A 56 15.57 -1.88 -8.12
CA MET A 56 14.69 -0.83 -8.63
C MET A 56 14.95 -0.48 -10.10
N ASP A 57 16.20 -0.58 -10.56
CA ASP A 57 16.51 -0.33 -11.98
C ASP A 57 16.00 -1.46 -12.87
N LEU A 58 16.05 -2.70 -12.38
CA LEU A 58 15.47 -3.84 -13.08
C LEU A 58 13.95 -3.72 -13.24
N LEU A 59 13.27 -3.14 -12.24
CA LEU A 59 11.82 -2.88 -12.31
C LEU A 59 11.44 -1.84 -13.37
N LYS A 60 12.39 -1.03 -13.87
CA LYS A 60 12.15 -0.07 -14.97
C LYS A 60 11.82 -0.76 -16.30
N ALA A 61 12.11 -2.06 -16.45
CA ALA A 61 11.65 -2.86 -17.59
C ALA A 61 10.12 -2.95 -17.69
N ILE A 62 9.40 -2.77 -16.56
CA ILE A 62 7.94 -2.77 -16.52
C ILE A 62 7.43 -1.34 -16.78
N PRO A 63 6.40 -1.14 -17.64
CA PRO A 63 5.77 0.16 -17.83
C PRO A 63 5.32 0.79 -16.51
N SER A 64 5.54 2.10 -16.33
CA SER A 64 5.39 2.80 -15.05
C SER A 64 4.01 2.63 -14.39
N ASN A 65 2.93 2.69 -15.18
CA ASN A 65 1.56 2.53 -14.66
C ASN A 65 1.31 1.11 -14.13
N LEU A 66 1.74 0.11 -14.92
CA LEU A 66 1.61 -1.30 -14.55
C LEU A 66 2.49 -1.62 -13.35
N ARG A 67 3.71 -1.10 -13.32
CA ARG A 67 4.64 -1.26 -12.21
C ARG A 67 4.05 -0.73 -10.91
N LEU A 68 3.53 0.51 -10.90
CA LEU A 68 2.91 1.08 -9.70
C LEU A 68 1.72 0.24 -9.24
N PHE A 69 0.84 -0.16 -10.15
CA PHE A 69 -0.30 -1.02 -9.83
C PHE A 69 0.16 -2.34 -9.17
N LEU A 70 1.12 -3.04 -9.79
CA LEU A 70 1.62 -4.31 -9.29
C LEU A 70 2.36 -4.18 -7.96
N MET A 71 3.07 -3.07 -7.72
CA MET A 71 3.73 -2.81 -6.43
C MET A 71 2.73 -2.54 -5.30
N LEU A 72 1.59 -1.95 -5.60
CA LEU A 72 0.55 -1.66 -4.61
C LEU A 72 -0.42 -2.84 -4.40
N PHE A 73 -0.50 -3.76 -5.35
CA PHE A 73 -1.43 -4.88 -5.34
C PHE A 73 -1.28 -5.82 -4.11
N PRO A 74 -0.07 -6.17 -3.62
CA PRO A 74 0.11 -6.95 -2.40
C PRO A 74 -0.55 -6.36 -1.17
N PHE A 75 -0.60 -5.03 -1.06
CA PHE A 75 -1.24 -4.36 0.07
C PHE A 75 -2.76 -4.55 0.06
N ALA A 76 -3.39 -4.54 -1.12
CA ALA A 76 -4.82 -4.86 -1.24
C ALA A 76 -5.11 -6.29 -0.78
N PHE A 77 -4.26 -7.25 -1.14
CA PHE A 77 -4.36 -8.64 -0.66
C PHE A 77 -4.13 -8.73 0.85
N SER A 78 -3.14 -8.04 1.38
CA SER A 78 -2.92 -7.96 2.83
C SER A 78 -4.14 -7.39 3.56
N PHE A 79 -4.79 -6.37 2.98
CA PHE A 79 -6.02 -5.81 3.55
C PHE A 79 -7.17 -6.81 3.58
N ILE A 80 -7.32 -7.63 2.52
CA ILE A 80 -8.27 -8.76 2.52
C ILE A 80 -7.92 -9.74 3.64
N GLY A 81 -6.63 -10.05 3.84
CA GLY A 81 -6.14 -10.87 4.95
C GLY A 81 -6.53 -10.29 6.31
N VAL A 82 -6.30 -8.99 6.52
CA VAL A 82 -6.69 -8.28 7.75
C VAL A 82 -8.21 -8.35 7.98
N TRP A 83 -9.00 -8.13 6.91
CA TRP A 83 -10.45 -8.23 6.98
C TRP A 83 -10.93 -9.62 7.37
N LEU A 84 -10.35 -10.68 6.79
CA LEU A 84 -10.67 -12.07 7.14
C LEU A 84 -10.30 -12.39 8.58
N VAL A 85 -9.09 -12.02 9.02
CA VAL A 85 -8.61 -12.23 10.38
C VAL A 85 -9.52 -11.51 11.38
N SER A 86 -9.85 -10.25 11.10
CA SER A 86 -10.74 -9.46 11.93
C SER A 86 -12.11 -10.14 12.11
N ASN A 87 -12.75 -10.52 11.01
CA ASN A 87 -14.12 -11.03 11.04
C ASN A 87 -14.21 -12.51 11.44
N LYS A 88 -13.23 -13.35 11.06
CA LYS A 88 -13.31 -14.81 11.25
C LYS A 88 -12.54 -15.31 12.46
N ILE A 89 -11.39 -14.71 12.78
CA ILE A 89 -10.55 -15.14 13.90
C ILE A 89 -10.90 -14.34 15.16
N HIS A 90 -11.02 -12.99 15.04
CA HIS A 90 -11.28 -12.15 16.20
C HIS A 90 -12.76 -11.79 16.40
N GLU A 91 -13.64 -12.15 15.47
CA GLU A 91 -15.09 -11.85 15.51
C GLU A 91 -15.38 -10.35 15.76
N ARG A 92 -14.50 -9.48 15.26
CA ARG A 92 -14.58 -8.02 15.40
C ARG A 92 -14.80 -7.35 14.05
N SER A 93 -15.56 -6.26 14.06
CA SER A 93 -15.68 -5.44 12.85
C SER A 93 -14.35 -4.70 12.59
N ILE A 94 -13.95 -4.59 11.33
CA ILE A 94 -12.72 -3.90 10.96
C ILE A 94 -12.71 -2.44 11.44
N THR A 95 -13.87 -1.78 11.49
CA THR A 95 -14.02 -0.40 11.99
C THR A 95 -13.63 -0.25 13.46
N SER A 96 -13.74 -1.32 14.26
CA SER A 96 -13.36 -1.29 15.68
C SER A 96 -11.87 -1.11 15.93
N TYR A 97 -11.03 -1.40 14.92
CA TYR A 97 -9.58 -1.18 14.98
C TYR A 97 -9.20 0.29 14.72
N PHE A 98 -10.01 1.00 13.93
CA PHE A 98 -9.74 2.40 13.56
C PHE A 98 -10.37 3.41 14.51
N THR A 99 -11.46 3.04 15.19
CA THR A 99 -12.14 3.97 16.09
C THR A 99 -12.88 3.24 17.20
N SER A 100 -12.86 3.81 18.40
CA SER A 100 -13.71 3.40 19.52
C SER A 100 -15.14 3.94 19.43
N ARG A 101 -15.45 4.74 18.41
CA ARG A 101 -16.76 5.33 18.16
C ARG A 101 -17.60 4.42 17.27
N ASN A 102 -18.93 4.56 17.36
CA ASN A 102 -19.86 3.79 16.53
C ASN A 102 -19.82 4.18 15.04
N LYS A 103 -19.22 5.34 14.69
CA LYS A 103 -19.09 5.83 13.31
C LYS A 103 -17.73 6.49 13.11
N LEU A 104 -17.21 6.38 11.88
CA LEU A 104 -16.03 7.11 11.44
C LEU A 104 -16.31 8.61 11.40
N ASP A 105 -15.39 9.40 11.94
CA ASP A 105 -15.50 10.87 11.95
C ASP A 105 -14.76 11.43 10.72
N PHE A 106 -15.44 11.47 9.60
CA PHE A 106 -14.88 11.96 8.33
C PHE A 106 -14.36 13.39 8.41
N LYS A 107 -14.91 14.25 9.27
CA LYS A 107 -14.42 15.63 9.44
C LYS A 107 -12.99 15.63 10.00
N ARG A 108 -12.72 14.79 10.99
CA ARG A 108 -11.37 14.64 11.57
C ARG A 108 -10.40 13.99 10.59
N ILE A 109 -10.85 12.96 9.87
CA ILE A 109 -10.04 12.30 8.84
C ILE A 109 -9.64 13.32 7.77
N PHE A 110 -10.61 14.09 7.25
CA PHE A 110 -10.36 15.12 6.24
C PHE A 110 -9.43 16.24 6.76
N PHE A 111 -9.64 16.68 8.01
CA PHE A 111 -8.74 17.68 8.61
C PHE A 111 -7.30 17.19 8.71
N SER A 112 -7.09 15.97 9.22
CA SER A 112 -5.75 15.38 9.32
C SER A 112 -5.13 15.15 7.96
N PHE A 113 -5.90 14.67 6.98
CA PHE A 113 -5.48 14.51 5.60
C PHE A 113 -5.06 15.84 4.98
N SER A 114 -5.86 16.91 5.15
CA SER A 114 -5.56 18.23 4.60
C SER A 114 -4.29 18.81 5.21
N LEU A 115 -4.11 18.67 6.51
CA LEU A 115 -2.89 19.13 7.19
C LEU A 115 -1.64 18.41 6.67
N TRP A 116 -1.73 17.07 6.52
CA TRP A 116 -0.65 16.27 5.98
C TRP A 116 -0.36 16.60 4.51
N ALA A 117 -1.41 16.74 3.70
CA ALA A 117 -1.27 17.10 2.28
C ALA A 117 -0.59 18.48 2.12
N LEU A 118 -0.96 19.48 2.93
CA LEU A 118 -0.30 20.79 2.92
C LEU A 118 1.18 20.69 3.30
N ALA A 119 1.51 19.90 4.32
CA ALA A 119 2.90 19.67 4.71
C ALA A 119 3.70 19.00 3.58
N MET A 120 3.14 17.98 2.92
CA MET A 120 3.79 17.30 1.79
C MET A 120 3.98 18.22 0.59
N ILE A 121 2.96 19.05 0.24
CA ILE A 121 3.09 20.05 -0.81
C ILE A 121 4.21 21.04 -0.48
N PHE A 122 4.29 21.52 0.76
CA PHE A 122 5.36 22.41 1.20
C PHE A 122 6.74 21.77 1.03
N PHE A 123 6.92 20.51 1.45
CA PHE A 123 8.20 19.80 1.30
C PHE A 123 8.57 19.57 -0.16
N ILE A 124 7.61 19.23 -1.03
CA ILE A 124 7.86 19.05 -2.46
C ILE A 124 8.28 20.38 -3.10
N LEU A 125 7.59 21.47 -2.79
CA LEU A 125 7.93 22.79 -3.33
C LEU A 125 9.29 23.29 -2.81
N PHE A 126 9.59 23.01 -1.55
CA PHE A 126 10.90 23.33 -0.96
C PHE A 126 12.02 22.54 -1.64
N ASP A 127 11.84 21.24 -1.85
CA ASP A 127 12.84 20.40 -2.52
C ASP A 127 13.01 20.80 -3.99
N LEU A 128 11.92 21.12 -4.68
CA LEU A 128 11.97 21.67 -6.05
C LEU A 128 12.76 22.99 -6.11
N TYR A 129 12.65 23.83 -5.08
CA TYR A 129 13.39 25.08 -5.01
C TYR A 129 14.89 24.87 -4.74
N VAL A 130 15.23 23.92 -3.88
CA VAL A 130 16.62 23.64 -3.47
C VAL A 130 17.37 22.82 -4.53
N ASN A 131 16.70 21.84 -5.15
CA ASN A 131 17.30 20.85 -6.05
C ASN A 131 16.51 20.77 -7.38
N PRO A 132 16.39 21.87 -8.15
CA PRO A 132 15.58 21.90 -9.37
C PRO A 132 16.08 20.91 -10.44
N GLU A 133 17.38 20.57 -10.45
CA GLU A 133 17.99 19.64 -11.37
C GLU A 133 17.52 18.19 -11.23
N ASN A 134 16.93 17.85 -10.08
CA ASN A 134 16.39 16.50 -9.83
C ASN A 134 14.97 16.31 -10.41
N TYR A 135 14.37 17.36 -10.95
CA TYR A 135 12.98 17.37 -11.40
C TYR A 135 12.86 17.67 -12.88
N GLU A 136 12.18 16.81 -13.59
CA GLU A 136 11.74 17.02 -14.95
C GLU A 136 10.22 17.07 -15.02
N ILE A 137 9.68 18.13 -15.62
CA ILE A 137 8.23 18.26 -15.82
C ILE A 137 7.85 17.49 -17.10
N ASN A 138 7.41 16.24 -16.92
CA ASN A 138 6.91 15.40 -17.99
C ASN A 138 5.42 15.11 -17.77
N PHE A 139 4.57 16.07 -18.10
CA PHE A 139 3.12 15.90 -17.92
C PHE A 139 2.49 15.23 -19.15
N GLN A 140 2.08 13.99 -18.98
CA GLN A 140 1.29 13.26 -19.97
C GLN A 140 -0.10 12.99 -19.39
N PRO A 141 -1.18 13.57 -19.95
CA PRO A 141 -2.51 13.56 -19.31
C PRO A 141 -3.07 12.16 -19.05
N ILE A 142 -2.98 11.24 -20.03
CA ILE A 142 -3.53 9.88 -19.91
C ILE A 142 -2.75 9.03 -18.89
N PRO A 143 -1.41 8.88 -18.97
CA PRO A 143 -0.64 8.19 -17.96
C PRO A 143 -0.82 8.78 -16.56
N PHE A 144 -0.85 10.12 -16.45
CA PHE A 144 -1.08 10.80 -15.19
C PHE A 144 -2.43 10.43 -14.57
N LEU A 145 -3.51 10.43 -15.35
CA LEU A 145 -4.85 10.08 -14.88
C LEU A 145 -4.91 8.63 -14.38
N ILE A 146 -4.27 7.71 -15.10
CA ILE A 146 -4.19 6.30 -14.70
C ILE A 146 -3.42 6.16 -13.37
N LEU A 147 -2.25 6.79 -13.25
CA LEU A 147 -1.45 6.79 -12.02
C LEU A 147 -2.22 7.42 -10.85
N PHE A 148 -2.92 8.52 -11.09
CA PHE A 148 -3.76 9.18 -10.10
C PHE A 148 -4.86 8.27 -9.58
N LEU A 149 -5.60 7.58 -10.47
CA LEU A 149 -6.66 6.66 -10.09
C LEU A 149 -6.13 5.45 -9.32
N ILE A 150 -5.01 4.86 -9.78
CA ILE A 150 -4.36 3.76 -9.07
C ILE A 150 -3.95 4.21 -7.67
N SER A 151 -3.29 5.37 -7.55
CA SER A 151 -2.85 5.90 -6.26
C SER A 151 -4.03 6.21 -5.35
N LEU A 152 -5.09 6.82 -5.87
CA LEU A 152 -6.27 7.18 -5.07
C LEU A 152 -6.96 5.96 -4.45
N ILE A 153 -6.96 4.82 -5.14
CA ILE A 153 -7.59 3.57 -4.65
C ILE A 153 -6.65 2.79 -3.74
N PHE A 154 -5.40 2.59 -4.15
CA PHE A 154 -4.49 1.65 -3.48
C PHE A 154 -3.63 2.27 -2.38
N MET A 155 -3.26 3.56 -2.48
CA MET A 155 -2.44 4.21 -1.45
C MET A 155 -3.11 4.24 -0.07
N PRO A 156 -4.41 4.57 0.08
CA PRO A 156 -5.06 4.53 1.38
C PRO A 156 -5.15 3.12 2.00
N ILE A 157 -5.01 2.09 1.18
CA ILE A 157 -5.01 0.69 1.64
C ILE A 157 -3.58 0.26 2.06
N ALA A 158 -2.57 0.87 1.43
CA ALA A 158 -1.16 0.55 1.67
C ALA A 158 -0.55 1.31 2.86
N THR A 159 -1.16 2.42 3.26
CA THR A 159 -0.73 3.26 4.40
C THR A 159 -1.53 3.00 5.66
#